data_894ac6acb3fa5aef1981af27f0c3d98e
#
_entry.id   894ac6acb3fa5aef1981af27f0c3d98e
#
_cell.length_a   1.000
_cell.length_b   1.000
_cell.length_c   1.000
_cell.angle_alpha   90.00
_cell.angle_beta   90.00
_cell.angle_gamma   90.00
#
_symmetry.space_group_name_H-M   'P 1'
#
loop_
_entity.id
_entity.type
_entity.pdbx_description
1 polymer ?
#
loop_
_entity_poly.entity_id
_entity_poly.type
_entity_poly.pdbx_seq_one_letter_code
_entity_poly.pdbx_strand_id
1 'polypeptide(L)'
;SRKIYDSTLLQLETAGRQNAEFLSNVSHELRTPINMVLGLSEVILEKDISPEVCTDMQSIQLAGKRLSNQINNMLDYTEIVEGTLTPSKEPYMITSILNDIITMTAMQNSKHRLEMVFDLEPKTPSVLIGDAEKISHVLKILLENSIKFTEEGGINICIGYRQESYGINLIIDIHDTGIGMTDSQLMQMCDDFYQADSGSSRLAGGLGLGLPIARGLLHAMGGFIHFDSKSHQGLHTHITIPQEVKDYTPAMVLSHPEQLRVACYFRTEKYMSDEIRRYYDNMILHMVEGLGIEGYQAHNFEGLLKLLKNHVLTHVFIAQAEYEENRSYYEELATTLRVVVIAERDYIMANDSRLLVIRKPFFALSVVNLLNGDTIKNGFGEAQAAGRKPFFCKGVRVLAVDDEEMNLVVAKGVLGSYGIQVDTCLSGKEAIERCSGNSYDIVFLDHMMPGFDGVETLKRIREINNGMYQERPVIALTANTISGAREMFRNEGFTEFIPKPIERAVLERVLRKVLPKQYLQYGTQPAKTE
;
A
#
# COMPACT_ATOMS: atom_id res chain seq x y z
N SER A 1 -36.74 -8.56 -40.48
CA SER A 1 -35.35 -8.36 -39.96
C SER A 1 -35.33 -7.68 -38.59
N ARG A 2 -35.97 -6.50 -38.42
CA ARG A 2 -35.91 -5.74 -37.15
C ARG A 2 -36.56 -6.48 -35.96
N LYS A 3 -37.74 -7.10 -36.16
CA LYS A 3 -38.41 -7.90 -35.13
C LYS A 3 -37.63 -9.15 -34.68
N ILE A 4 -36.87 -9.77 -35.56
CA ILE A 4 -36.02 -10.91 -35.22
C ILE A 4 -34.82 -10.42 -34.44
N TYR A 5 -34.20 -9.32 -34.83
CA TYR A 5 -33.11 -8.69 -34.12
C TYR A 5 -33.49 -8.28 -32.71
N ASP A 6 -34.65 -7.57 -32.57
CA ASP A 6 -35.18 -7.15 -31.26
C ASP A 6 -35.54 -8.35 -30.36
N SER A 7 -36.08 -9.45 -30.93
CA SER A 7 -36.35 -10.65 -30.15
C SER A 7 -35.12 -11.41 -29.72
N THR A 8 -34.05 -11.43 -30.54
CA THR A 8 -32.80 -12.07 -30.21
C THR A 8 -32.04 -11.26 -29.15
N LEU A 9 -32.09 -9.93 -29.24
CA LEU A 9 -31.51 -9.03 -28.23
C LEU A 9 -32.19 -9.21 -26.87
N LEU A 10 -33.51 -9.26 -26.85
CA LEU A 10 -34.31 -9.51 -25.66
C LEU A 10 -34.05 -10.89 -25.04
N GLN A 11 -33.83 -11.91 -25.86
CA GLN A 11 -33.45 -13.25 -25.40
C GLN A 11 -32.06 -13.28 -24.79
N LEU A 12 -31.08 -12.57 -25.38
CA LEU A 12 -29.73 -12.44 -24.85
C LEU A 12 -29.69 -11.66 -23.52
N GLU A 13 -30.43 -10.56 -23.44
CA GLU A 13 -30.57 -9.79 -22.19
C GLU A 13 -31.25 -10.61 -21.09
N THR A 14 -32.31 -11.37 -21.44
CA THR A 14 -33.00 -12.22 -20.46
C THR A 14 -32.12 -13.36 -19.96
N ALA A 15 -31.38 -14.00 -20.85
CA ALA A 15 -30.41 -15.04 -20.47
C ALA A 15 -29.29 -14.49 -19.62
N GLY A 16 -28.77 -13.28 -19.91
CA GLY A 16 -27.77 -12.58 -19.10
C GLY A 16 -28.29 -12.33 -17.68
N ARG A 17 -29.47 -11.77 -17.52
CA ARG A 17 -30.11 -11.53 -16.21
C ARG A 17 -30.34 -12.80 -15.41
N GLN A 18 -30.85 -13.86 -16.03
CA GLN A 18 -31.06 -15.15 -15.36
C GLN A 18 -29.73 -15.74 -14.85
N ASN A 19 -28.65 -15.59 -15.63
CA ASN A 19 -27.34 -16.06 -15.24
C ASN A 19 -26.76 -15.22 -14.08
N ALA A 20 -26.96 -13.91 -14.09
CA ALA A 20 -26.56 -13.00 -13.04
C ALA A 20 -27.31 -13.29 -11.72
N GLU A 21 -28.64 -13.44 -11.77
CA GLU A 21 -29.46 -13.78 -10.60
C GLU A 21 -29.06 -15.16 -10.01
N PHE A 22 -28.78 -16.15 -10.85
CA PHE A 22 -28.24 -17.44 -10.41
C PHE A 22 -26.90 -17.29 -9.70
N LEU A 23 -25.96 -16.55 -10.29
CA LEU A 23 -24.63 -16.33 -9.70
C LEU A 23 -24.72 -15.55 -8.38
N SER A 24 -25.61 -14.56 -8.28
CA SER A 24 -25.85 -13.82 -7.04
C SER A 24 -26.34 -14.74 -5.92
N ASN A 25 -27.35 -15.58 -6.20
CA ASN A 25 -27.91 -16.51 -5.22
C ASN A 25 -26.85 -17.54 -4.76
N VAL A 26 -26.12 -18.14 -5.70
CA VAL A 26 -25.02 -19.08 -5.39
C VAL A 26 -23.93 -18.41 -4.55
N SER A 27 -23.58 -17.16 -4.88
CA SER A 27 -22.56 -16.42 -4.14
C SER A 27 -22.97 -16.16 -2.70
N HIS A 28 -24.23 -15.79 -2.46
CA HIS A 28 -24.76 -15.62 -1.10
C HIS A 28 -24.78 -16.94 -0.30
N GLU A 29 -25.17 -18.03 -0.93
CA GLU A 29 -25.21 -19.34 -0.28
C GLU A 29 -23.81 -19.90 0.02
N LEU A 30 -22.80 -19.57 -0.80
CA LEU A 30 -21.42 -19.98 -0.58
C LEU A 30 -20.68 -19.10 0.43
N ARG A 31 -21.00 -17.81 0.53
CA ARG A 31 -20.35 -16.89 1.48
C ARG A 31 -20.50 -17.33 2.93
N THR A 32 -21.70 -17.76 3.32
CA THR A 32 -22.01 -18.17 4.69
C THR A 32 -21.12 -19.34 5.19
N PRO A 33 -21.03 -20.50 4.48
CA PRO A 33 -20.19 -21.60 4.94
C PRO A 33 -18.68 -21.25 4.88
N ILE A 34 -18.25 -20.42 3.93
CA ILE A 34 -16.85 -20.02 3.83
C ILE A 34 -16.45 -19.13 4.98
N ASN A 35 -17.27 -18.14 5.33
CA ASN A 35 -17.01 -17.29 6.50
C ASN A 35 -16.99 -18.12 7.79
N MET A 36 -17.79 -19.17 7.89
CA MET A 36 -17.75 -20.11 9.01
C MET A 36 -16.42 -20.89 9.04
N VAL A 37 -15.94 -21.39 7.89
CA VAL A 37 -14.64 -22.08 7.79
C VAL A 37 -13.50 -21.14 8.16
N LEU A 38 -13.51 -19.91 7.65
CA LEU A 38 -12.49 -18.90 7.97
C LEU A 38 -12.50 -18.56 9.46
N GLY A 39 -13.67 -18.29 10.04
CA GLY A 39 -13.80 -17.98 11.47
C GLY A 39 -13.36 -19.14 12.37
N LEU A 40 -13.74 -20.38 12.03
CA LEU A 40 -13.30 -21.56 12.79
C LEU A 40 -11.78 -21.79 12.67
N SER A 41 -11.20 -21.59 11.47
CA SER A 41 -9.75 -21.70 11.28
C SER A 41 -8.99 -20.65 12.10
N GLU A 42 -9.50 -19.43 12.20
CA GLU A 42 -8.93 -18.36 13.03
C GLU A 42 -8.96 -18.73 14.53
N VAL A 43 -10.11 -19.19 15.01
CA VAL A 43 -10.26 -19.66 16.42
C VAL A 43 -9.33 -20.82 16.74
N ILE A 44 -9.06 -21.72 15.78
CA ILE A 44 -8.13 -22.84 15.97
C ILE A 44 -6.68 -22.33 15.98
N LEU A 45 -6.32 -21.39 15.12
CA LEU A 45 -4.98 -20.79 15.08
C LEU A 45 -4.62 -19.97 16.33
N GLU A 46 -5.62 -19.51 17.08
CA GLU A 46 -5.43 -18.83 18.37
C GLU A 46 -5.13 -19.80 19.53
N LYS A 47 -5.34 -21.12 19.33
CA LYS A 47 -5.07 -22.14 20.35
C LYS A 47 -3.61 -22.60 20.28
N ASP A 48 -3.17 -23.23 21.36
CA ASP A 48 -1.88 -23.93 21.40
C ASP A 48 -2.00 -25.23 20.59
N ILE A 49 -1.51 -25.21 19.36
CA ILE A 49 -1.58 -26.30 18.38
C ILE A 49 -0.18 -26.66 17.88
N SER A 50 -0.01 -27.91 17.42
CA SER A 50 1.28 -28.33 16.86
C SER A 50 1.64 -27.54 15.59
N PRO A 51 2.95 -27.36 15.28
CA PRO A 51 3.39 -26.64 14.05
C PRO A 51 2.81 -27.23 12.76
N GLU A 52 2.59 -28.53 12.72
CA GLU A 52 1.98 -29.22 11.57
C GLU A 52 0.53 -28.81 11.38
N VAL A 53 -0.28 -28.84 12.46
CA VAL A 53 -1.68 -28.40 12.43
C VAL A 53 -1.77 -26.89 12.13
N CYS A 54 -0.84 -26.10 12.62
CA CYS A 54 -0.76 -24.66 12.31
C CYS A 54 -0.58 -24.43 10.79
N THR A 55 0.33 -25.17 10.15
CA THR A 55 0.58 -25.08 8.71
C THR A 55 -0.65 -25.50 7.91
N ASP A 56 -1.33 -26.58 8.32
CA ASP A 56 -2.56 -27.05 7.68
C ASP A 56 -3.70 -26.04 7.81
N MET A 57 -3.87 -25.45 8.99
CA MET A 57 -4.88 -24.41 9.23
C MET A 57 -4.61 -23.15 8.41
N GLN A 58 -3.36 -22.71 8.31
CA GLN A 58 -2.97 -21.59 7.44
C GLN A 58 -3.27 -21.88 5.97
N SER A 59 -3.07 -23.11 5.53
CA SER A 59 -3.39 -23.54 4.17
C SER A 59 -4.90 -23.52 3.91
N ILE A 60 -5.70 -23.99 4.86
CA ILE A 60 -7.17 -23.93 4.80
C ILE A 60 -7.65 -22.46 4.78
N GLN A 61 -7.08 -21.61 5.63
CA GLN A 61 -7.42 -20.19 5.66
C GLN A 61 -7.09 -19.50 4.34
N LEU A 62 -5.92 -19.78 3.75
CA LEU A 62 -5.53 -19.24 2.45
C LEU A 62 -6.49 -19.70 1.32
N ALA A 63 -6.88 -20.97 1.32
CA ALA A 63 -7.84 -21.51 0.35
C ALA A 63 -9.23 -20.88 0.53
N GLY A 64 -9.69 -20.72 1.76
CA GLY A 64 -10.95 -20.05 2.10
C GLY A 64 -10.98 -18.57 1.67
N LYS A 65 -9.90 -17.83 1.89
CA LYS A 65 -9.76 -16.44 1.42
C LYS A 65 -9.81 -16.34 -0.10
N ARG A 66 -9.11 -17.24 -0.81
CA ARG A 66 -9.16 -17.30 -2.29
C ARG A 66 -10.59 -17.53 -2.79
N LEU A 67 -11.32 -18.45 -2.15
CA LEU A 67 -12.70 -18.76 -2.52
C LEU A 67 -13.64 -17.58 -2.21
N SER A 68 -13.46 -16.91 -1.08
CA SER A 68 -14.19 -15.68 -0.74
C SER A 68 -13.98 -14.58 -1.80
N ASN A 69 -12.75 -14.35 -2.23
CA ASN A 69 -12.44 -13.39 -3.29
C ASN A 69 -13.10 -13.77 -4.63
N GLN A 70 -13.12 -15.06 -4.99
CA GLN A 70 -13.80 -15.51 -6.19
C GLN A 70 -15.31 -15.26 -6.14
N ILE A 71 -15.93 -15.44 -4.98
CA ILE A 71 -17.37 -15.15 -4.77
C ILE A 71 -17.64 -13.66 -4.86
N ASN A 72 -16.80 -12.82 -4.26
CA ASN A 72 -16.92 -11.38 -4.37
C ASN A 72 -16.79 -10.91 -5.83
N ASN A 73 -15.83 -11.47 -6.56
CA ASN A 73 -15.72 -11.22 -8.00
C ASN A 73 -16.97 -11.63 -8.79
N MET A 74 -17.62 -12.74 -8.43
CA MET A 74 -18.90 -13.14 -9.04
C MET A 74 -20.00 -12.13 -8.74
N LEU A 75 -20.08 -11.60 -7.51
CA LEU A 75 -21.06 -10.58 -7.15
C LEU A 75 -20.83 -9.27 -7.90
N ASP A 76 -19.59 -8.77 -7.92
CA ASP A 76 -19.25 -7.57 -8.69
C ASP A 76 -19.62 -7.74 -10.18
N TYR A 77 -19.34 -8.91 -10.74
CA TYR A 77 -19.71 -9.22 -12.12
C TYR A 77 -21.23 -9.19 -12.33
N THR A 78 -22.02 -9.75 -11.40
CA THR A 78 -23.47 -9.73 -11.49
C THR A 78 -24.02 -8.31 -11.41
N GLU A 79 -23.55 -7.48 -10.48
CA GLU A 79 -23.95 -6.07 -10.36
C GLU A 79 -23.62 -5.26 -11.62
N ILE A 80 -22.48 -5.55 -12.26
CA ILE A 80 -22.07 -4.92 -13.51
C ILE A 80 -23.02 -5.31 -14.65
N VAL A 81 -23.32 -6.61 -14.79
CA VAL A 81 -24.21 -7.12 -15.86
C VAL A 81 -25.65 -6.62 -15.69
N GLU A 82 -26.15 -6.55 -14.46
CA GLU A 82 -27.47 -6.04 -14.14
C GLU A 82 -27.57 -4.51 -14.25
N GLY A 83 -26.44 -3.81 -14.31
CA GLY A 83 -26.38 -2.35 -14.32
C GLY A 83 -26.85 -1.73 -13.01
N THR A 84 -26.77 -2.46 -11.91
CA THR A 84 -27.17 -2.03 -10.56
C THR A 84 -26.03 -1.38 -9.80
N LEU A 85 -24.79 -1.51 -10.30
CA LEU A 85 -23.59 -0.95 -9.67
C LEU A 85 -23.66 0.58 -9.65
N THR A 86 -23.69 1.15 -8.46
CA THR A 86 -23.67 2.60 -8.24
C THR A 86 -22.41 2.97 -7.45
N PRO A 87 -21.40 3.60 -8.10
CA PRO A 87 -20.19 4.04 -7.40
C PRO A 87 -20.49 5.05 -6.30
N SER A 88 -19.79 4.95 -5.18
CA SER A 88 -19.87 5.95 -4.11
C SER A 88 -19.17 7.25 -4.53
N LYS A 89 -19.56 8.37 -3.90
CA LYS A 89 -18.93 9.68 -4.07
C LYS A 89 -18.47 10.17 -2.71
N GLU A 90 -17.35 9.66 -2.24
CA GLU A 90 -16.77 10.02 -0.95
C GLU A 90 -15.39 10.67 -1.13
N PRO A 91 -14.99 11.56 -0.21
CA PRO A 91 -13.63 12.09 -0.22
C PRO A 91 -12.61 11.00 0.06
N TYR A 92 -11.53 10.94 -0.74
CA TYR A 92 -10.42 10.03 -0.52
C TYR A 92 -9.09 10.64 -0.93
N MET A 93 -7.98 10.08 -0.43
CA MET A 93 -6.62 10.45 -0.81
C MET A 93 -6.01 9.37 -1.72
N ILE A 94 -5.52 9.78 -2.90
CA ILE A 94 -4.86 8.84 -3.82
C ILE A 94 -3.60 8.22 -3.19
N THR A 95 -2.92 8.94 -2.29
CA THR A 95 -1.78 8.44 -1.54
C THR A 95 -2.14 7.27 -0.62
N SER A 96 -3.36 7.22 -0.07
CA SER A 96 -3.83 6.08 0.72
C SER A 96 -3.98 4.85 -0.15
N ILE A 97 -4.70 4.96 -1.27
CA ILE A 97 -4.84 3.85 -2.24
C ILE A 97 -3.48 3.34 -2.69
N LEU A 98 -2.57 4.25 -3.06
CA LEU A 98 -1.23 3.87 -3.51
C LEU A 98 -0.46 3.13 -2.42
N ASN A 99 -0.53 3.58 -1.18
CA ASN A 99 0.15 2.94 -0.05
C ASN A 99 -0.38 1.51 0.21
N ASP A 100 -1.71 1.32 0.14
CA ASP A 100 -2.34 0.01 0.29
C ASP A 100 -1.91 -0.95 -0.83
N ILE A 101 -1.88 -0.46 -2.06
CA ILE A 101 -1.39 -1.21 -3.23
C ILE A 101 0.09 -1.57 -3.08
N ILE A 102 0.94 -0.64 -2.62
CA ILE A 102 2.36 -0.91 -2.36
C ILE A 102 2.52 -2.00 -1.30
N THR A 103 1.75 -1.92 -0.21
CA THR A 103 1.79 -2.91 0.87
C THR A 103 1.40 -4.29 0.36
N MET A 104 0.29 -4.39 -0.39
CA MET A 104 -0.18 -5.63 -0.99
C MET A 104 0.85 -6.23 -1.96
N THR A 105 1.32 -5.43 -2.92
CA THR A 105 2.26 -5.90 -3.95
C THR A 105 3.60 -6.31 -3.35
N ALA A 106 4.10 -5.60 -2.34
CA ALA A 106 5.32 -5.95 -1.64
C ALA A 106 5.24 -7.33 -0.95
N MET A 107 4.06 -7.73 -0.47
CA MET A 107 3.84 -9.06 0.10
C MET A 107 3.74 -10.15 -0.96
N GLN A 108 3.02 -9.88 -2.06
CA GLN A 108 2.86 -10.83 -3.17
C GLN A 108 4.17 -11.04 -3.93
N ASN A 109 4.96 -9.98 -4.12
CA ASN A 109 6.23 -10.02 -4.83
C ASN A 109 7.37 -10.73 -4.06
N SER A 110 7.17 -11.11 -2.81
CA SER A 110 8.21 -11.76 -1.98
C SER A 110 8.81 -13.02 -2.61
N LYS A 111 8.06 -13.70 -3.50
CA LYS A 111 8.49 -14.92 -4.21
C LYS A 111 9.16 -14.64 -5.57
N HIS A 112 8.78 -13.55 -6.24
CA HIS A 112 9.18 -13.28 -7.63
C HIS A 112 10.37 -12.34 -7.76
N ARG A 113 10.63 -11.49 -6.75
CA ARG A 113 11.70 -10.48 -6.73
C ARG A 113 11.67 -9.52 -7.92
N LEU A 114 10.48 -9.18 -8.40
CA LEU A 114 10.29 -8.19 -9.45
C LEU A 114 10.63 -6.79 -8.95
N GLU A 115 11.22 -5.98 -9.80
CA GLU A 115 11.36 -4.55 -9.52
C GLU A 115 10.00 -3.85 -9.66
N MET A 116 9.58 -3.18 -8.59
CA MET A 116 8.30 -2.45 -8.54
C MET A 116 8.59 -0.96 -8.42
N VAL A 117 8.16 -0.20 -9.41
CA VAL A 117 8.33 1.26 -9.44
C VAL A 117 6.97 1.92 -9.34
N PHE A 118 6.81 2.80 -8.36
CA PHE A 118 5.57 3.54 -8.11
C PHE A 118 5.86 5.04 -8.25
N ASP A 119 5.36 5.62 -9.33
CA ASP A 119 5.54 7.02 -9.68
C ASP A 119 4.22 7.76 -9.54
N LEU A 120 4.09 8.60 -8.53
CA LEU A 120 2.95 9.49 -8.34
C LEU A 120 3.39 10.92 -8.62
N GLU A 121 2.73 11.57 -9.55
CA GLU A 121 2.92 13.01 -9.82
C GLU A 121 2.68 13.82 -8.52
N PRO A 122 3.71 14.50 -7.96
CA PRO A 122 3.60 15.19 -6.67
C PRO A 122 2.49 16.23 -6.61
N LYS A 123 2.19 16.87 -7.74
CA LYS A 123 1.16 17.92 -7.85
C LYS A 123 -0.26 17.39 -7.98
N THR A 124 -0.46 16.08 -8.01
CA THR A 124 -1.81 15.49 -7.98
C THR A 124 -2.58 16.04 -6.77
N PRO A 125 -3.84 16.47 -6.92
CA PRO A 125 -4.64 16.97 -5.81
C PRO A 125 -4.71 15.98 -4.64
N SER A 126 -4.61 16.47 -3.41
CA SER A 126 -4.48 15.63 -2.23
C SER A 126 -5.76 14.87 -1.90
N VAL A 127 -6.94 15.51 -2.07
CA VAL A 127 -8.24 14.89 -1.77
C VAL A 127 -9.16 14.97 -2.99
N LEU A 128 -9.52 13.79 -3.48
CA LEU A 128 -10.46 13.58 -4.57
C LEU A 128 -11.81 13.12 -4.03
N ILE A 129 -12.85 13.19 -4.86
CA ILE A 129 -14.20 12.67 -4.56
C ILE A 129 -14.52 11.57 -5.56
N GLY A 130 -14.73 10.36 -5.06
CA GLY A 130 -15.01 9.18 -5.88
C GLY A 130 -15.13 7.93 -5.05
N ASP A 131 -15.07 6.78 -5.71
CA ASP A 131 -15.14 5.45 -5.08
C ASP A 131 -13.75 4.86 -4.92
N ALA A 132 -13.13 5.12 -3.77
CA ALA A 132 -11.78 4.64 -3.44
C ALA A 132 -11.69 3.10 -3.46
N GLU A 133 -12.73 2.40 -2.96
CA GLU A 133 -12.77 0.94 -2.90
C GLU A 133 -12.78 0.33 -4.30
N LYS A 134 -13.61 0.86 -5.20
CA LYS A 134 -13.68 0.37 -6.60
C LYS A 134 -12.38 0.68 -7.36
N ILE A 135 -11.77 1.85 -7.16
CA ILE A 135 -10.47 2.20 -7.74
C ILE A 135 -9.39 1.24 -7.23
N SER A 136 -9.34 1.00 -5.91
CA SER A 136 -8.40 0.04 -5.31
C SER A 136 -8.61 -1.38 -5.84
N HIS A 137 -9.87 -1.80 -6.00
CA HIS A 137 -10.21 -3.12 -6.56
C HIS A 137 -9.71 -3.29 -8.01
N VAL A 138 -9.93 -2.28 -8.86
CA VAL A 138 -9.40 -2.27 -10.24
C VAL A 138 -7.88 -2.43 -10.23
N LEU A 139 -7.17 -1.64 -9.41
CA LEU A 139 -5.72 -1.69 -9.35
C LEU A 139 -5.21 -3.04 -8.82
N LYS A 140 -5.87 -3.62 -7.81
CA LYS A 140 -5.55 -4.96 -7.29
C LYS A 140 -5.66 -6.02 -8.39
N ILE A 141 -6.76 -6.05 -9.13
CA ILE A 141 -6.96 -7.00 -10.25
C ILE A 141 -5.83 -6.87 -11.28
N LEU A 142 -5.52 -5.66 -11.71
CA LEU A 142 -4.53 -5.43 -12.76
C LEU A 142 -3.12 -5.76 -12.30
N LEU A 143 -2.73 -5.36 -11.09
CA LEU A 143 -1.40 -5.63 -10.56
C LEU A 143 -1.19 -7.11 -10.21
N GLU A 144 -2.21 -7.80 -9.72
CA GLU A 144 -2.15 -9.25 -9.53
C GLU A 144 -1.89 -9.98 -10.86
N ASN A 145 -2.54 -9.53 -11.95
CA ASN A 145 -2.26 -10.06 -13.28
C ASN A 145 -0.83 -9.74 -13.73
N SER A 146 -0.36 -8.51 -13.58
CA SER A 146 1.01 -8.13 -13.95
C SER A 146 2.06 -8.93 -13.17
N ILE A 147 1.89 -9.13 -11.86
CA ILE A 147 2.79 -9.96 -11.04
C ILE A 147 2.76 -11.43 -11.49
N LYS A 148 1.56 -11.93 -11.80
CA LYS A 148 1.37 -13.34 -12.21
C LYS A 148 2.03 -13.66 -13.55
N PHE A 149 2.01 -12.73 -14.50
CA PHE A 149 2.48 -12.93 -15.87
C PHE A 149 3.87 -12.34 -16.15
N THR A 150 4.55 -11.83 -15.12
CA THR A 150 5.93 -11.37 -15.18
C THR A 150 6.80 -12.29 -14.31
N GLU A 151 7.69 -13.06 -14.93
CA GLU A 151 8.59 -13.97 -14.21
C GLU A 151 9.88 -13.25 -13.79
N GLU A 152 10.41 -12.41 -14.67
CA GLU A 152 11.62 -11.62 -14.46
C GLU A 152 11.42 -10.19 -14.98
N GLY A 153 12.11 -9.23 -14.38
CA GLY A 153 12.03 -7.83 -14.77
C GLY A 153 11.29 -6.99 -13.77
N GLY A 154 10.28 -6.23 -14.19
CA GLY A 154 9.57 -5.33 -13.28
C GLY A 154 8.23 -4.82 -13.76
N ILE A 155 7.59 -4.08 -12.88
CA ILE A 155 6.28 -3.45 -13.07
C ILE A 155 6.41 -1.98 -12.69
N ASN A 156 5.95 -1.11 -13.56
CA ASN A 156 5.89 0.33 -13.35
C ASN A 156 4.45 0.79 -13.26
N ILE A 157 4.15 1.55 -12.24
CA ILE A 157 2.84 2.17 -12.01
C ILE A 157 3.04 3.68 -11.95
N CYS A 158 2.53 4.40 -12.96
CA CYS A 158 2.54 5.85 -12.99
C CYS A 158 1.13 6.38 -12.73
N ILE A 159 1.01 7.30 -11.78
CA ILE A 159 -0.25 7.97 -11.44
C ILE A 159 -0.05 9.46 -11.63
N GLY A 160 -0.85 10.04 -12.51
CA GLY A 160 -0.86 11.46 -12.78
C GLY A 160 -2.28 11.98 -12.98
N TYR A 161 -2.41 13.21 -13.41
CA TYR A 161 -3.71 13.80 -13.66
C TYR A 161 -3.69 14.78 -14.83
N ARG A 162 -4.85 15.00 -15.41
CA ARG A 162 -5.10 16.09 -16.35
C ARG A 162 -6.22 16.96 -15.84
N GLN A 163 -5.99 18.28 -15.78
CA GLN A 163 -6.99 19.24 -15.32
C GLN A 163 -8.15 19.31 -16.31
N GLU A 164 -9.38 19.30 -15.79
CA GLU A 164 -10.61 19.39 -16.56
C GLU A 164 -11.57 20.40 -15.90
N SER A 165 -12.64 20.77 -16.61
CA SER A 165 -13.62 21.75 -16.11
C SER A 165 -14.42 21.26 -14.90
N TYR A 166 -14.61 19.94 -14.75
CA TYR A 166 -15.34 19.30 -13.67
C TYR A 166 -14.45 18.88 -12.49
N GLY A 167 -13.15 19.00 -12.63
CA GLY A 167 -12.16 18.51 -11.68
C GLY A 167 -10.91 18.03 -12.37
N ILE A 168 -10.63 16.74 -12.33
CA ILE A 168 -9.49 16.12 -13.03
C ILE A 168 -9.90 14.82 -13.73
N ASN A 169 -9.11 14.43 -14.71
CA ASN A 169 -8.98 13.03 -15.10
C ASN A 169 -7.79 12.43 -14.36
N LEU A 170 -8.03 11.51 -13.46
CA LEU A 170 -6.98 10.69 -12.86
C LEU A 170 -6.49 9.71 -13.92
N ILE A 171 -5.20 9.72 -14.20
CA ILE A 171 -4.56 8.89 -15.22
C ILE A 171 -3.66 7.89 -14.51
N ILE A 172 -3.83 6.61 -14.81
CA ILE A 172 -3.03 5.54 -14.23
C ILE A 172 -2.50 4.67 -15.36
N ASP A 173 -1.18 4.59 -15.48
CA ASP A 173 -0.47 3.75 -16.42
C ASP A 173 0.22 2.61 -15.67
N ILE A 174 -0.08 1.37 -16.05
CA ILE A 174 0.58 0.18 -15.51
C ILE A 174 1.30 -0.50 -16.66
N HIS A 175 2.60 -0.67 -16.52
CA HIS A 175 3.44 -1.31 -17.53
C HIS A 175 4.24 -2.45 -16.89
N ASP A 176 4.09 -3.66 -17.39
CA ASP A 176 4.87 -4.82 -16.98
C ASP A 176 5.80 -5.29 -18.10
N THR A 177 6.88 -5.95 -17.74
CA THR A 177 7.84 -6.55 -18.68
C THR A 177 7.58 -8.06 -18.87
N GLY A 178 6.34 -8.48 -18.72
CA GLY A 178 5.93 -9.88 -18.78
C GLY A 178 5.89 -10.49 -20.18
N ILE A 179 5.22 -11.64 -20.27
CA ILE A 179 5.13 -12.42 -21.53
C ILE A 179 4.40 -11.67 -22.66
N GLY A 180 3.64 -10.61 -22.35
CA GLY A 180 2.83 -9.90 -23.31
C GLY A 180 1.74 -10.75 -23.96
N MET A 181 1.07 -10.20 -24.96
CA MET A 181 -0.05 -10.82 -25.65
C MET A 181 0.07 -10.67 -27.17
N THR A 182 -0.51 -11.62 -27.91
CA THR A 182 -0.75 -11.49 -29.35
C THR A 182 -1.99 -10.65 -29.59
N ASP A 183 -2.14 -10.08 -30.81
CA ASP A 183 -3.30 -9.26 -31.19
C ASP A 183 -4.63 -10.01 -30.96
N SER A 184 -4.68 -11.32 -31.24
CA SER A 184 -5.88 -12.13 -31.02
C SER A 184 -6.21 -12.30 -29.52
N GLN A 185 -5.20 -12.49 -28.67
CA GLN A 185 -5.37 -12.56 -27.23
C GLN A 185 -5.80 -11.20 -26.66
N LEU A 186 -5.22 -10.12 -27.15
CA LEU A 186 -5.56 -8.75 -26.75
C LEU A 186 -7.03 -8.41 -27.06
N MET A 187 -7.54 -8.85 -28.21
CA MET A 187 -8.96 -8.68 -28.56
C MET A 187 -9.92 -9.42 -27.64
N GLN A 188 -9.51 -10.58 -27.13
CA GLN A 188 -10.36 -11.46 -26.33
C GLN A 188 -10.15 -11.32 -24.81
N MET A 189 -9.09 -10.63 -24.38
CA MET A 189 -8.70 -10.59 -22.95
C MET A 189 -9.77 -10.01 -22.01
N CYS A 190 -10.68 -9.20 -22.56
CA CYS A 190 -11.81 -8.65 -21.81
C CYS A 190 -13.13 -9.40 -22.04
N ASP A 191 -13.12 -10.54 -22.74
CA ASP A 191 -14.28 -11.39 -22.88
C ASP A 191 -14.53 -12.15 -21.57
N ASP A 192 -15.80 -12.37 -21.27
CA ASP A 192 -16.21 -13.08 -20.06
C ASP A 192 -15.67 -14.50 -20.04
N PHE A 193 -15.07 -14.89 -18.92
CA PHE A 193 -14.49 -16.21 -18.68
C PHE A 193 -13.30 -16.59 -19.61
N TYR A 194 -12.75 -15.61 -20.34
CA TYR A 194 -11.59 -15.85 -21.20
C TYR A 194 -10.33 -16.11 -20.37
N GLN A 195 -9.59 -17.14 -20.78
CA GLN A 195 -8.28 -17.46 -20.24
C GLN A 195 -7.36 -17.81 -21.41
N ALA A 196 -6.21 -17.14 -21.49
CA ALA A 196 -5.22 -17.50 -22.49
C ALA A 196 -4.65 -18.91 -22.20
N ASP A 197 -4.67 -19.80 -23.19
CA ASP A 197 -4.17 -21.17 -23.12
C ASP A 197 -2.62 -21.21 -23.00
N SER A 198 -2.06 -20.69 -21.93
CA SER A 198 -0.66 -20.92 -21.60
C SER A 198 -0.56 -22.05 -20.58
N GLY A 199 0.26 -23.08 -20.87
CA GLY A 199 0.35 -24.31 -20.09
C GLY A 199 0.67 -24.14 -18.59
N SER A 200 1.17 -22.98 -18.18
CA SER A 200 1.39 -22.56 -16.79
C SER A 200 0.13 -22.03 -16.10
N SER A 201 -0.90 -21.61 -16.84
CA SER A 201 -2.12 -20.98 -16.30
C SER A 201 -3.05 -21.98 -15.58
N ARG A 202 -2.94 -23.28 -15.84
CA ARG A 202 -3.75 -24.33 -15.18
C ARG A 202 -3.47 -24.45 -13.67
N LEU A 203 -2.27 -24.09 -13.21
CA LEU A 203 -1.88 -24.12 -11.80
C LEU A 203 -2.23 -22.82 -11.03
N ALA A 204 -2.56 -21.75 -11.75
CA ALA A 204 -2.79 -20.42 -11.18
C ALA A 204 -4.27 -19.98 -11.23
N GLY A 205 -5.19 -20.92 -11.06
CA GLY A 205 -6.65 -20.86 -11.14
C GLY A 205 -7.32 -19.49 -10.88
N GLY A 206 -8.02 -18.98 -11.89
CA GLY A 206 -8.95 -17.87 -11.79
C GLY A 206 -10.16 -18.15 -12.68
N LEU A 207 -11.28 -17.43 -12.49
CA LEU A 207 -12.51 -17.60 -13.28
C LEU A 207 -12.48 -16.87 -14.63
N GLY A 208 -11.43 -16.10 -14.93
CA GLY A 208 -11.38 -15.26 -16.14
C GLY A 208 -12.29 -14.03 -16.05
N LEU A 209 -12.72 -13.63 -14.86
CA LEU A 209 -13.63 -12.50 -14.64
C LEU A 209 -12.90 -11.20 -14.26
N GLY A 210 -11.62 -11.25 -13.90
CA GLY A 210 -10.92 -10.08 -13.37
C GLY A 210 -10.94 -8.87 -14.32
N LEU A 211 -10.53 -9.05 -15.57
CA LEU A 211 -10.49 -7.95 -16.54
C LEU A 211 -11.89 -7.43 -16.95
N PRO A 212 -12.90 -8.30 -17.20
CA PRO A 212 -14.30 -7.86 -17.33
C PRO A 212 -14.78 -7.02 -16.15
N ILE A 213 -14.49 -7.44 -14.92
CA ILE A 213 -14.83 -6.67 -13.70
C ILE A 213 -14.10 -5.32 -13.69
N ALA A 214 -12.79 -5.29 -13.89
CA ALA A 214 -12.04 -4.03 -13.93
C ALA A 214 -12.62 -3.05 -14.95
N ARG A 215 -12.95 -3.52 -16.16
CA ARG A 215 -13.60 -2.72 -17.21
C ARG A 215 -14.99 -2.23 -16.81
N GLY A 216 -15.79 -3.11 -16.20
CA GLY A 216 -17.14 -2.76 -15.75
C GLY A 216 -17.16 -1.74 -14.62
N LEU A 217 -16.28 -1.90 -13.62
CA LEU A 217 -16.08 -0.94 -12.52
C LEU A 217 -15.66 0.44 -13.04
N LEU A 218 -14.69 0.47 -13.95
CA LEU A 218 -14.23 1.72 -14.57
C LEU A 218 -15.36 2.39 -15.38
N HIS A 219 -16.08 1.62 -16.17
CA HIS A 219 -17.23 2.14 -16.92
C HIS A 219 -18.30 2.74 -16.01
N ALA A 220 -18.63 2.07 -14.90
CA ALA A 220 -19.57 2.58 -13.91
C ALA A 220 -19.11 3.90 -13.26
N MET A 221 -17.80 4.08 -13.09
CA MET A 221 -17.20 5.34 -12.61
C MET A 221 -17.03 6.41 -13.71
N GLY A 222 -17.52 6.16 -14.93
CA GLY A 222 -17.35 7.06 -16.07
C GLY A 222 -15.95 7.08 -16.68
N GLY A 223 -15.11 6.14 -16.29
CA GLY A 223 -13.75 5.97 -16.78
C GLY A 223 -13.65 4.98 -17.94
N PHE A 224 -12.45 4.79 -18.42
CA PHE A 224 -12.14 3.80 -19.46
C PHE A 224 -10.76 3.18 -19.24
N ILE A 225 -10.54 2.04 -19.87
CA ILE A 225 -9.29 1.28 -19.86
C ILE A 225 -8.90 0.93 -21.28
N HIS A 226 -7.63 1.07 -21.57
CA HIS A 226 -7.02 0.68 -22.84
C HIS A 226 -5.80 -0.20 -22.58
N PHE A 227 -5.60 -1.19 -23.45
CA PHE A 227 -4.48 -2.12 -23.37
C PHE A 227 -3.66 -2.08 -24.65
N ASP A 228 -2.35 -2.06 -24.51
CA ASP A 228 -1.39 -2.21 -25.60
C ASP A 228 -0.34 -3.25 -25.22
N SER A 229 -0.09 -4.19 -26.11
CA SER A 229 0.83 -5.28 -25.84
C SER A 229 1.40 -5.86 -27.11
N LYS A 230 2.60 -6.40 -27.01
CA LYS A 230 3.20 -7.27 -28.00
C LYS A 230 3.79 -8.50 -27.31
N SER A 231 3.74 -9.64 -27.98
CA SER A 231 4.30 -10.87 -27.44
C SER A 231 5.75 -10.67 -27.01
N HIS A 232 6.06 -11.08 -25.78
CA HIS A 232 7.36 -10.92 -25.10
C HIS A 232 7.85 -9.48 -24.88
N GLN A 233 6.94 -8.50 -24.90
CA GLN A 233 7.24 -7.10 -24.61
C GLN A 233 6.39 -6.53 -23.46
N GLY A 234 5.72 -7.42 -22.70
CA GLY A 234 4.87 -7.03 -21.60
C GLY A 234 3.50 -6.47 -22.02
N LEU A 235 2.78 -5.95 -21.06
CA LEU A 235 1.47 -5.33 -21.21
C LEU A 235 1.52 -3.90 -20.67
N HIS A 236 1.01 -2.96 -21.47
CA HIS A 236 0.73 -1.59 -21.04
C HIS A 236 -0.78 -1.41 -20.87
N THR A 237 -1.19 -1.00 -19.69
CA THR A 237 -2.58 -0.72 -19.34
C THR A 237 -2.71 0.77 -19.02
N HIS A 238 -3.54 1.47 -19.77
CA HIS A 238 -3.86 2.88 -19.57
C HIS A 238 -5.27 3.04 -19.04
N ILE A 239 -5.42 3.75 -17.92
CA ILE A 239 -6.69 3.98 -17.23
C ILE A 239 -6.91 5.49 -17.11
N THR A 240 -8.14 5.92 -17.37
CA THR A 240 -8.57 7.29 -17.12
C THR A 240 -9.87 7.27 -16.32
N ILE A 241 -9.93 8.01 -15.20
CA ILE A 241 -11.10 8.08 -14.32
C ILE A 241 -11.42 9.56 -14.05
N PRO A 242 -12.61 10.06 -14.45
CA PRO A 242 -13.05 11.41 -14.06
C PRO A 242 -13.24 11.51 -12.56
N GLN A 243 -12.66 12.54 -11.93
CA GLN A 243 -12.76 12.77 -10.51
C GLN A 243 -13.07 14.23 -10.19
N GLU A 244 -13.97 14.46 -9.26
CA GLU A 244 -14.15 15.77 -8.63
C GLU A 244 -13.01 15.99 -7.62
N VAL A 245 -12.63 17.24 -7.39
CA VAL A 245 -11.56 17.59 -6.45
C VAL A 245 -12.13 18.31 -5.25
N LYS A 246 -11.85 17.80 -4.06
CA LYS A 246 -12.21 18.44 -2.79
C LYS A 246 -11.13 19.38 -2.30
N ASP A 247 -9.85 18.99 -2.48
CA ASP A 247 -8.69 19.79 -2.06
C ASP A 247 -7.60 19.74 -3.14
N TYR A 248 -7.27 20.90 -3.69
CA TYR A 248 -6.25 21.07 -4.74
C TYR A 248 -4.82 21.19 -4.19
N THR A 249 -4.61 21.16 -2.87
CA THR A 249 -3.24 21.07 -2.34
C THR A 249 -2.54 19.84 -2.91
N PRO A 250 -1.27 19.95 -3.32
CA PRO A 250 -0.53 18.83 -3.86
C PRO A 250 -0.50 17.63 -2.90
N ALA A 251 -0.60 16.42 -3.42
CA ALA A 251 -0.56 15.18 -2.65
C ALA A 251 0.77 14.99 -1.90
N MET A 252 1.85 15.55 -2.44
CA MET A 252 3.16 15.54 -1.80
C MET A 252 3.75 16.94 -1.76
N VAL A 253 4.10 17.40 -0.56
CA VAL A 253 4.68 18.72 -0.32
C VAL A 253 5.87 18.59 0.62
N LEU A 254 6.94 19.31 0.31
CA LEU A 254 8.08 19.50 1.21
C LEU A 254 7.94 20.82 1.98
N SER A 255 8.27 20.78 3.25
CA SER A 255 8.18 21.96 4.12
C SER A 255 9.15 23.06 3.71
N HIS A 256 10.37 22.69 3.33
CA HIS A 256 11.46 23.61 3.00
C HIS A 256 12.31 23.07 1.83
N PRO A 257 11.75 22.96 0.61
CA PRO A 257 12.47 22.41 -0.55
C PRO A 257 13.72 23.22 -0.90
N GLU A 258 13.72 24.52 -0.66
CA GLU A 258 14.84 25.44 -0.92
C GLU A 258 16.09 25.14 -0.07
N GLN A 259 15.94 24.43 1.04
CA GLN A 259 17.04 24.03 1.91
C GLN A 259 17.63 22.67 1.56
N LEU A 260 16.99 21.94 0.65
CA LEU A 260 17.35 20.58 0.28
C LEU A 260 18.23 20.58 -0.97
N ARG A 261 19.39 19.94 -0.86
CA ARG A 261 20.28 19.60 -1.97
C ARG A 261 20.60 18.14 -1.91
N VAL A 262 20.06 17.40 -2.86
CA VAL A 262 20.01 15.96 -2.84
C VAL A 262 20.87 15.38 -3.97
N ALA A 263 21.75 14.44 -3.66
CA ALA A 263 22.44 13.65 -4.67
C ALA A 263 21.92 12.21 -4.64
N CYS A 264 21.78 11.62 -5.83
CA CYS A 264 21.47 10.21 -6.02
C CYS A 264 22.67 9.51 -6.66
N TYR A 265 23.06 8.37 -6.10
CA TYR A 265 24.08 7.52 -6.70
C TYR A 265 23.56 6.08 -6.78
N PHE A 266 23.16 5.71 -7.99
CA PHE A 266 22.72 4.37 -8.34
C PHE A 266 23.49 3.91 -9.58
N ARG A 267 24.10 2.73 -9.51
CA ARG A 267 24.76 2.14 -10.68
C ARG A 267 23.73 1.47 -11.58
N THR A 268 23.45 2.14 -12.66
CA THR A 268 22.44 1.71 -13.65
C THR A 268 22.76 0.37 -14.33
N GLU A 269 24.04 -0.03 -14.35
CA GLU A 269 24.53 -1.28 -14.93
C GLU A 269 24.03 -2.54 -14.20
N LYS A 270 23.49 -2.39 -13.00
CA LYS A 270 22.97 -3.49 -12.18
C LYS A 270 21.52 -3.86 -12.50
N TYR A 271 20.80 -3.01 -13.20
CA TYR A 271 19.43 -3.30 -13.57
C TYR A 271 19.41 -4.19 -14.82
N MET A 272 18.67 -5.29 -14.77
CA MET A 272 18.62 -6.32 -15.83
C MET A 272 18.11 -5.79 -17.18
N SER A 273 17.34 -4.68 -17.20
CA SER A 273 16.83 -4.09 -18.42
C SER A 273 16.95 -2.56 -18.43
N ASP A 274 17.20 -2.00 -19.63
CA ASP A 274 17.18 -0.55 -19.86
C ASP A 274 15.82 0.08 -19.58
N GLU A 275 14.78 -0.71 -19.63
CA GLU A 275 13.40 -0.30 -19.39
C GLU A 275 13.15 0.01 -17.92
N ILE A 276 13.55 -0.88 -17.01
CA ILE A 276 13.42 -0.68 -15.57
C ILE A 276 14.25 0.53 -15.14
N ARG A 277 15.45 0.68 -15.71
CA ARG A 277 16.28 1.87 -15.46
C ARG A 277 15.54 3.15 -15.81
N ARG A 278 14.89 3.21 -16.99
CA ARG A 278 14.10 4.36 -17.41
C ARG A 278 12.94 4.65 -16.47
N TYR A 279 12.29 3.64 -15.91
CA TYR A 279 11.22 3.84 -14.92
C TYR A 279 11.73 4.53 -13.65
N TYR A 280 12.87 4.09 -13.11
CA TYR A 280 13.48 4.74 -11.96
C TYR A 280 13.96 6.17 -12.28
N ASP A 281 14.61 6.37 -13.42
CA ASP A 281 15.09 7.69 -13.84
C ASP A 281 13.92 8.68 -14.01
N ASN A 282 12.82 8.26 -14.63
CA ASN A 282 11.62 9.07 -14.78
C ASN A 282 10.97 9.40 -13.43
N MET A 283 10.81 8.42 -12.55
CA MET A 283 10.25 8.63 -11.21
C MET A 283 11.09 9.65 -10.42
N ILE A 284 12.43 9.51 -10.45
CA ILE A 284 13.32 10.45 -9.77
C ILE A 284 13.20 11.85 -10.36
N LEU A 285 13.13 11.97 -11.69
CA LEU A 285 12.97 13.25 -12.37
C LEU A 285 11.65 13.92 -12.00
N HIS A 286 10.53 13.19 -12.08
CA HIS A 286 9.21 13.69 -11.69
C HIS A 286 9.17 14.14 -10.23
N MET A 287 9.82 13.39 -9.35
CA MET A 287 9.92 13.72 -7.94
C MET A 287 10.74 15.01 -7.71
N VAL A 288 11.91 15.12 -8.33
CA VAL A 288 12.80 16.29 -8.18
C VAL A 288 12.12 17.56 -8.73
N GLU A 289 11.56 17.49 -9.95
CA GLU A 289 10.86 18.62 -10.58
C GLU A 289 9.56 18.97 -9.86
N GLY A 290 8.75 17.96 -9.52
CA GLY A 290 7.44 18.14 -8.88
C GLY A 290 7.53 18.72 -7.48
N LEU A 291 8.57 18.36 -6.72
CA LEU A 291 8.81 18.83 -5.35
C LEU A 291 9.69 20.08 -5.27
N GLY A 292 10.29 20.52 -6.38
CA GLY A 292 11.16 21.69 -6.43
C GLY A 292 12.48 21.51 -5.67
N ILE A 293 13.03 20.30 -5.67
CA ILE A 293 14.30 19.97 -5.03
C ILE A 293 15.47 20.26 -5.97
N GLU A 294 16.58 20.77 -5.43
CA GLU A 294 17.85 20.82 -6.15
C GLU A 294 18.50 19.43 -6.12
N GLY A 295 18.38 18.70 -7.25
CA GLY A 295 18.79 17.29 -7.37
C GLY A 295 20.03 17.11 -8.27
N TYR A 296 20.92 16.21 -7.88
CA TYR A 296 22.13 15.83 -8.62
C TYR A 296 22.18 14.31 -8.78
N GLN A 297 22.68 13.84 -9.92
CA GLN A 297 22.86 12.42 -10.17
C GLN A 297 24.33 12.07 -10.42
N ALA A 298 24.84 11.06 -9.72
CA ALA A 298 26.13 10.47 -9.98
C ALA A 298 25.97 9.07 -10.60
N HIS A 299 26.71 8.79 -11.66
CA HIS A 299 26.69 7.49 -12.33
C HIS A 299 27.78 6.53 -11.85
N ASN A 300 28.76 7.05 -11.13
CA ASN A 300 29.85 6.29 -10.54
C ASN A 300 30.34 6.94 -9.25
N PHE A 301 31.17 6.23 -8.49
CA PHE A 301 31.67 6.69 -7.21
C PHE A 301 32.55 7.97 -7.34
N GLU A 302 33.36 8.06 -8.40
CA GLU A 302 34.16 9.27 -8.66
C GLU A 302 33.29 10.50 -8.93
N GLY A 303 32.18 10.31 -9.66
CA GLY A 303 31.17 11.36 -9.87
C GLY A 303 30.55 11.83 -8.57
N LEU A 304 30.22 10.90 -7.66
CA LEU A 304 29.72 11.24 -6.32
C LEU A 304 30.75 12.08 -5.53
N LEU A 305 32.01 11.68 -5.55
CA LEU A 305 33.09 12.44 -4.87
C LEU A 305 33.23 13.85 -5.44
N LYS A 306 33.07 14.02 -6.77
CA LYS A 306 33.08 15.34 -7.40
C LYS A 306 31.88 16.20 -6.96
N LEU A 307 30.70 15.60 -6.88
CA LEU A 307 29.51 16.30 -6.37
C LEU A 307 29.69 16.75 -4.92
N LEU A 308 30.16 15.87 -4.05
CA LEU A 308 30.44 16.19 -2.64
C LEU A 308 31.48 17.28 -2.45
N LYS A 309 32.44 17.38 -3.37
CA LYS A 309 33.46 18.44 -3.34
C LYS A 309 32.95 19.79 -3.83
N ASN A 310 32.08 19.78 -4.83
CA ASN A 310 31.66 20.99 -5.53
C ASN A 310 30.34 21.58 -5.00
N HIS A 311 29.54 20.81 -4.28
CA HIS A 311 28.22 21.21 -3.79
C HIS A 311 28.10 20.93 -2.28
N VAL A 312 27.38 21.79 -1.58
CA VAL A 312 26.99 21.56 -0.19
C VAL A 312 25.70 20.73 -0.21
N LEU A 313 25.85 19.41 -0.15
CA LEU A 313 24.73 18.49 -0.15
C LEU A 313 24.12 18.33 1.26
N THR A 314 22.83 18.13 1.34
CA THR A 314 22.11 17.81 2.58
C THR A 314 21.86 16.31 2.71
N HIS A 315 21.56 15.66 1.59
CA HIS A 315 21.23 14.23 1.53
C HIS A 315 21.95 13.55 0.35
N VAL A 316 22.34 12.31 0.58
CA VAL A 316 22.85 11.41 -0.46
C VAL A 316 22.06 10.11 -0.42
N PHE A 317 21.39 9.78 -1.52
CA PHE A 317 20.68 8.52 -1.69
C PHE A 317 21.54 7.53 -2.46
N ILE A 318 21.70 6.34 -1.92
CA ILE A 318 22.49 5.25 -2.51
C ILE A 318 21.69 3.96 -2.46
N ALA A 319 21.99 3.01 -3.36
CA ALA A 319 21.44 1.68 -3.26
C ALA A 319 22.26 0.81 -2.30
N GLN A 320 21.65 -0.25 -1.80
CA GLN A 320 22.27 -1.20 -0.86
C GLN A 320 23.63 -1.69 -1.35
N ALA A 321 23.74 -2.02 -2.63
CA ALA A 321 24.96 -2.57 -3.20
C ALA A 321 26.12 -1.57 -3.21
N GLU A 322 25.85 -0.28 -3.48
CA GLU A 322 26.84 0.80 -3.39
C GLU A 322 27.30 0.98 -1.93
N TYR A 323 26.35 0.90 -0.98
CA TYR A 323 26.69 0.93 0.44
C TYR A 323 27.60 -0.23 0.86
N GLU A 324 27.24 -1.47 0.46
CA GLU A 324 28.03 -2.65 0.84
C GLU A 324 29.46 -2.64 0.30
N GLU A 325 29.69 -2.03 -0.86
CA GLU A 325 31.03 -1.89 -1.45
C GLU A 325 31.93 -0.92 -0.67
N ASN A 326 31.38 0.15 -0.10
CA ASN A 326 32.14 1.22 0.55
C ASN A 326 31.55 1.60 1.92
N ARG A 327 31.14 0.61 2.70
CA ARG A 327 30.45 0.78 3.99
C ARG A 327 31.12 1.80 4.90
N SER A 328 32.42 1.67 5.14
CA SER A 328 33.18 2.55 6.04
C SER A 328 33.12 4.01 5.57
N TYR A 329 33.21 4.25 4.27
CA TYR A 329 33.13 5.59 3.71
C TYR A 329 31.79 6.25 3.97
N TYR A 330 30.67 5.52 3.76
CA TYR A 330 29.33 6.06 3.95
C TYR A 330 28.97 6.26 5.43
N GLU A 331 29.49 5.40 6.32
CA GLU A 331 29.34 5.60 7.77
C GLU A 331 30.10 6.86 8.24
N GLU A 332 31.29 7.14 7.69
CA GLU A 332 32.01 8.38 7.95
C GLU A 332 31.25 9.58 7.35
N LEU A 333 30.79 9.49 6.09
CA LEU A 333 30.04 10.55 5.42
C LEU A 333 28.77 10.90 6.19
N ALA A 334 28.09 9.93 6.80
CA ALA A 334 26.89 10.12 7.60
C ALA A 334 27.12 10.95 8.88
N THR A 335 28.36 11.27 9.23
CA THR A 335 28.67 12.21 10.31
C THR A 335 28.51 13.67 9.90
N THR A 336 28.54 13.97 8.61
CA THR A 336 28.54 15.34 8.06
C THR A 336 27.29 15.70 7.30
N LEU A 337 26.66 14.72 6.65
CA LEU A 337 25.40 14.86 5.92
C LEU A 337 24.54 13.60 6.09
N ARG A 338 23.33 13.61 5.57
CA ARG A 338 22.44 12.47 5.69
C ARG A 338 22.60 11.51 4.53
N VAL A 339 22.98 10.28 4.83
CA VAL A 339 23.10 9.20 3.85
C VAL A 339 21.88 8.29 3.99
N VAL A 340 21.17 8.07 2.88
CA VAL A 340 19.97 7.25 2.80
C VAL A 340 20.24 6.05 1.91
N VAL A 341 20.06 4.85 2.46
CA VAL A 341 20.23 3.59 1.72
C VAL A 341 18.87 3.08 1.27
N ILE A 342 18.72 2.84 -0.03
CA ILE A 342 17.57 2.12 -0.58
C ILE A 342 17.92 0.65 -0.58
N ALA A 343 17.27 -0.10 0.30
CA ALA A 343 17.61 -1.49 0.59
C ALA A 343 16.44 -2.44 0.28
N GLU A 344 16.78 -3.70 0.05
CA GLU A 344 15.79 -4.77 -0.04
C GLU A 344 14.98 -4.87 1.28
N ARG A 345 13.77 -5.43 1.18
CA ARG A 345 12.81 -5.46 2.28
C ARG A 345 13.33 -6.18 3.53
N ASP A 346 14.08 -7.26 3.33
CA ASP A 346 14.64 -8.14 4.36
C ASP A 346 16.04 -7.72 4.83
N TYR A 347 16.59 -6.64 4.25
CA TYR A 347 17.92 -6.16 4.61
C TYR A 347 17.96 -5.65 6.05
N ILE A 348 18.94 -6.14 6.82
CA ILE A 348 19.17 -5.73 8.21
C ILE A 348 20.40 -4.85 8.27
N MET A 349 20.19 -3.57 8.55
CA MET A 349 21.27 -2.63 8.81
C MET A 349 21.90 -2.89 10.19
N ALA A 350 23.21 -2.66 10.31
CA ALA A 350 23.90 -2.75 11.60
C ALA A 350 23.28 -1.77 12.63
N ASN A 351 23.16 -2.20 13.88
CA ASN A 351 22.49 -1.43 14.93
C ASN A 351 23.22 -0.12 15.30
N ASP A 352 24.50 -0.01 14.97
CA ASP A 352 25.36 1.15 15.19
C ASP A 352 25.47 2.08 13.98
N SER A 353 24.82 1.74 12.86
CA SER A 353 24.80 2.57 11.66
C SER A 353 24.06 3.88 11.88
N ARG A 354 24.61 4.96 11.32
CA ARG A 354 24.02 6.31 11.31
C ARG A 354 23.19 6.59 10.06
N LEU A 355 23.18 5.67 9.11
CA LEU A 355 22.48 5.82 7.86
C LEU A 355 20.97 5.67 8.05
N LEU A 356 20.22 6.39 7.22
CA LEU A 356 18.77 6.21 7.09
C LEU A 356 18.49 5.12 6.06
N VAL A 357 17.38 4.40 6.21
CA VAL A 357 17.04 3.29 5.30
C VAL A 357 15.64 3.48 4.77
N ILE A 358 15.48 3.45 3.44
CA ILE A 358 14.20 3.26 2.76
C ILE A 358 14.18 1.84 2.20
N ARG A 359 13.15 1.07 2.56
CA ARG A 359 12.98 -0.29 2.04
C ARG A 359 12.21 -0.28 0.72
N LYS A 360 12.60 -1.16 -0.21
CA LYS A 360 11.83 -1.38 -1.44
C LYS A 360 10.43 -1.95 -1.13
N PRO A 361 9.41 -1.61 -1.94
CA PRO A 361 9.51 -0.81 -3.16
C PRO A 361 9.82 0.65 -2.85
N PHE A 362 10.73 1.23 -3.64
CA PHE A 362 11.12 2.63 -3.55
C PHE A 362 10.11 3.51 -4.27
N PHE A 363 9.60 4.55 -3.60
CA PHE A 363 8.62 5.47 -4.18
C PHE A 363 8.67 6.85 -3.52
N ALA A 364 8.14 7.85 -4.22
CA ALA A 364 8.29 9.26 -3.85
C ALA A 364 7.77 9.60 -2.45
N LEU A 365 6.66 9.01 -2.00
CA LEU A 365 6.08 9.30 -0.68
C LEU A 365 7.03 8.93 0.47
N SER A 366 7.76 7.80 0.36
CA SER A 366 8.78 7.43 1.36
C SER A 366 9.90 8.46 1.44
N VAL A 367 10.33 9.02 0.30
CA VAL A 367 11.34 10.07 0.24
C VAL A 367 10.82 11.37 0.85
N VAL A 368 9.61 11.79 0.48
CA VAL A 368 8.97 13.00 1.02
C VAL A 368 8.81 12.90 2.54
N ASN A 369 8.37 11.75 3.04
CA ASN A 369 8.22 11.50 4.48
C ASN A 369 9.57 11.60 5.19
N LEU A 370 10.62 11.06 4.60
CA LEU A 370 11.98 11.14 5.15
C LEU A 370 12.48 12.58 5.15
N LEU A 371 12.35 13.30 4.04
CA LEU A 371 12.83 14.68 3.91
C LEU A 371 12.05 15.65 4.81
N ASN A 372 10.74 15.46 4.99
CA ASN A 372 9.92 16.21 5.94
C ASN A 372 10.20 15.83 7.40
N GLY A 373 10.59 14.59 7.66
CA GLY A 373 11.00 14.13 8.99
C GLY A 373 12.22 14.84 9.53
N ASP A 374 13.07 15.36 8.66
CA ASP A 374 14.24 16.14 9.01
C ASP A 374 13.94 17.54 9.55
N THR A 375 12.81 18.12 9.18
CA THR A 375 12.31 19.36 9.78
C THR A 375 11.79 19.15 11.21
N ILE A 376 11.52 17.90 11.60
CA ILE A 376 11.26 17.52 13.00
C ILE A 376 12.61 17.36 13.71
N LYS A 377 13.30 18.47 13.90
CA LYS A 377 14.70 18.59 14.39
C LYS A 377 15.02 17.94 15.75
N ASN A 378 14.14 17.15 16.36
CA ASN A 378 14.41 16.56 17.69
C ASN A 378 14.08 15.09 17.82
N GLY A 379 14.03 14.29 16.76
CA GLY A 379 13.65 12.88 16.88
C GLY A 379 14.48 11.83 16.13
N PHE A 380 15.09 12.15 14.99
CA PHE A 380 15.81 11.14 14.19
C PHE A 380 17.30 11.00 14.53
N GLY A 381 17.99 12.10 14.83
CA GLY A 381 19.42 12.08 15.17
C GLY A 381 19.70 11.53 16.56
N GLU A 382 18.81 11.71 17.53
CA GLU A 382 19.03 11.22 18.89
C GLU A 382 18.62 9.76 19.10
N ALA A 383 17.71 9.20 18.28
CA ALA A 383 17.30 7.81 18.40
C ALA A 383 18.36 6.81 17.91
N GLN A 384 19.21 7.20 16.96
CA GLN A 384 20.30 6.35 16.45
C GLN A 384 21.64 6.63 17.12
N ALA A 385 21.87 7.83 17.67
CA ALA A 385 23.16 8.25 18.22
C ALA A 385 23.43 7.81 19.67
N ALA A 386 22.44 7.33 20.41
CA ALA A 386 22.67 6.73 21.71
C ALA A 386 22.37 5.23 21.58
N GLY A 387 23.30 4.37 21.88
CA GLY A 387 23.16 2.91 21.94
C GLY A 387 21.96 2.48 22.81
N ARG A 388 20.76 2.77 22.33
CA ARG A 388 19.50 2.48 23.04
C ARG A 388 19.26 0.99 22.97
N LYS A 389 19.31 0.37 24.13
CA LYS A 389 19.01 -1.05 24.29
C LYS A 389 17.65 -1.36 23.66
N PRO A 390 17.54 -2.46 22.89
CA PRO A 390 16.26 -2.94 22.39
C PRO A 390 15.28 -3.04 23.56
N PHE A 391 14.02 -2.71 23.32
CA PHE A 391 12.98 -2.79 24.35
C PHE A 391 11.80 -3.63 23.87
N PHE A 392 11.06 -4.14 24.79
CA PHE A 392 9.80 -4.81 24.53
C PHE A 392 8.72 -4.32 25.50
N CYS A 393 7.47 -4.47 25.11
CA CYS A 393 6.32 -3.99 25.87
C CYS A 393 5.58 -5.18 26.50
N LYS A 394 5.67 -5.35 27.82
CA LYS A 394 5.03 -6.47 28.51
C LYS A 394 3.64 -6.08 28.99
N GLY A 395 2.64 -6.89 28.62
CA GLY A 395 1.27 -6.74 29.12
C GLY A 395 0.49 -5.60 28.46
N VAL A 396 0.98 -5.04 27.36
CA VAL A 396 0.30 -3.99 26.57
C VAL A 396 -0.67 -4.64 25.60
N ARG A 397 -1.93 -4.19 25.60
CA ARG A 397 -2.97 -4.57 24.65
C ARG A 397 -3.30 -3.41 23.72
N VAL A 398 -3.31 -3.69 22.44
CA VAL A 398 -3.52 -2.69 21.38
C VAL A 398 -4.66 -3.12 20.47
N LEU A 399 -5.48 -2.17 20.06
CA LEU A 399 -6.40 -2.33 18.94
C LEU A 399 -5.82 -1.63 17.72
N ALA A 400 -5.68 -2.35 16.61
CA ALA A 400 -5.33 -1.77 15.31
C ALA A 400 -6.56 -1.80 14.39
N VAL A 401 -6.89 -0.64 13.83
CA VAL A 401 -8.09 -0.41 13.02
C VAL A 401 -7.67 0.11 11.66
N ASP A 402 -8.02 -0.61 10.61
CA ASP A 402 -7.70 -0.25 9.22
C ASP A 402 -8.69 -1.00 8.32
N ASP A 403 -9.19 -0.38 7.27
CA ASP A 403 -10.13 -1.01 6.35
C ASP A 403 -9.47 -2.01 5.39
N GLU A 404 -8.14 -1.99 5.30
CA GLU A 404 -7.36 -2.91 4.50
C GLU A 404 -6.70 -3.99 5.38
N GLU A 405 -7.11 -5.26 5.18
CA GLU A 405 -6.62 -6.41 5.96
C GLU A 405 -5.09 -6.55 5.95
N MET A 406 -4.43 -6.22 4.83
CA MET A 406 -2.99 -6.31 4.70
C MET A 406 -2.25 -5.32 5.59
N ASN A 407 -2.78 -4.13 5.78
CA ASN A 407 -2.23 -3.15 6.71
C ASN A 407 -2.31 -3.66 8.15
N LEU A 408 -3.42 -4.33 8.51
CA LEU A 408 -3.58 -4.96 9.82
C LEU A 408 -2.59 -6.11 10.05
N VAL A 409 -2.32 -6.93 9.03
CA VAL A 409 -1.30 -7.99 9.09
C VAL A 409 0.08 -7.39 9.35
N VAL A 410 0.44 -6.32 8.63
CA VAL A 410 1.71 -5.60 8.84
C VAL A 410 1.77 -5.00 10.25
N ALA A 411 0.72 -4.29 10.67
CA ALA A 411 0.64 -3.68 12.00
C ALA A 411 0.78 -4.74 13.10
N LYS A 412 0.05 -5.87 13.00
CA LYS A 412 0.12 -6.99 13.95
C LYS A 412 1.53 -7.59 14.00
N GLY A 413 2.18 -7.78 12.85
CA GLY A 413 3.55 -8.29 12.77
C GLY A 413 4.57 -7.35 13.42
N VAL A 414 4.51 -6.07 13.09
CA VAL A 414 5.45 -5.06 13.61
C VAL A 414 5.24 -4.86 15.12
N LEU A 415 4.02 -4.62 15.58
CA LEU A 415 3.69 -4.43 17.00
C LEU A 415 3.97 -5.71 17.82
N GLY A 416 3.63 -6.88 17.28
CA GLY A 416 3.89 -8.17 17.91
C GLY A 416 5.38 -8.44 18.16
N SER A 417 6.27 -7.91 17.31
CA SER A 417 7.73 -8.02 17.50
C SER A 417 8.23 -7.31 18.77
N TYR A 418 7.43 -6.40 19.34
CA TYR A 418 7.70 -5.74 20.63
C TYR A 418 7.01 -6.44 21.82
N GLY A 419 6.41 -7.62 21.63
CA GLY A 419 5.68 -8.34 22.68
C GLY A 419 4.31 -7.75 23.03
N ILE A 420 3.76 -6.91 22.15
CA ILE A 420 2.44 -6.29 22.28
C ILE A 420 1.37 -7.29 21.84
N GLN A 421 0.30 -7.39 22.60
CA GLN A 421 -0.89 -8.15 22.23
C GLN A 421 -1.78 -7.29 21.33
N VAL A 422 -2.00 -7.70 20.08
CA VAL A 422 -2.69 -6.88 19.07
C VAL A 422 -3.98 -7.55 18.64
N ASP A 423 -5.10 -6.88 18.91
CA ASP A 423 -6.40 -7.16 18.32
C ASP A 423 -6.57 -6.27 17.08
N THR A 424 -7.27 -6.75 16.06
CA THR A 424 -7.46 -6.02 14.79
C THR A 424 -8.93 -5.96 14.42
N CYS A 425 -9.36 -4.89 13.74
CA CYS A 425 -10.69 -4.79 13.13
C CYS A 425 -10.68 -3.93 11.88
N LEU A 426 -11.66 -4.16 11.00
CA LEU A 426 -11.70 -3.63 9.63
C LEU A 426 -12.55 -2.36 9.48
N SER A 427 -13.14 -1.86 10.55
CA SER A 427 -14.00 -0.66 10.46
C SER A 427 -14.07 0.12 11.76
N GLY A 428 -14.39 1.41 11.66
CA GLY A 428 -14.65 2.26 12.82
C GLY A 428 -15.81 1.76 13.67
N LYS A 429 -16.86 1.19 13.06
CA LYS A 429 -18.00 0.62 13.79
C LYS A 429 -17.58 -0.55 14.66
N GLU A 430 -16.83 -1.50 14.11
CA GLU A 430 -16.30 -2.64 14.85
C GLU A 430 -15.33 -2.18 15.96
N ALA A 431 -14.52 -1.15 15.70
CA ALA A 431 -13.63 -0.57 16.70
C ALA A 431 -14.40 -0.03 17.92
N ILE A 432 -15.52 0.65 17.70
CA ILE A 432 -16.40 1.15 18.75
C ILE A 432 -16.99 -0.02 19.58
N GLU A 433 -17.47 -1.07 18.93
CA GLU A 433 -17.99 -2.27 19.58
C GLU A 433 -16.90 -2.98 20.42
N ARG A 434 -15.70 -3.16 19.87
CA ARG A 434 -14.57 -3.77 20.58
C ARG A 434 -14.11 -2.94 21.77
N CYS A 435 -14.03 -1.64 21.64
CA CYS A 435 -13.69 -0.73 22.75
C CYS A 435 -14.77 -0.68 23.82
N SER A 436 -16.04 -0.96 23.49
CA SER A 436 -17.11 -1.05 24.49
C SER A 436 -17.03 -2.30 25.36
N GLY A 437 -16.55 -3.41 24.79
CA GLY A 437 -16.43 -4.71 25.47
C GLY A 437 -15.04 -5.01 26.06
N ASN A 438 -14.00 -4.31 25.63
CA ASN A 438 -12.62 -4.57 26.01
C ASN A 438 -11.88 -3.28 26.38
N SER A 439 -10.80 -3.44 27.16
CA SER A 439 -9.89 -2.35 27.49
C SER A 439 -8.58 -2.48 26.72
N TYR A 440 -8.22 -1.45 25.95
CA TYR A 440 -6.96 -1.34 25.23
C TYR A 440 -6.11 -0.23 25.81
N ASP A 441 -4.80 -0.42 25.82
CA ASP A 441 -3.85 0.60 26.29
C ASP A 441 -3.56 1.65 25.21
N ILE A 442 -3.59 1.24 23.93
CA ILE A 442 -3.42 2.10 22.78
C ILE A 442 -4.41 1.65 21.68
N VAL A 443 -4.94 2.61 20.94
CA VAL A 443 -5.67 2.35 19.70
C VAL A 443 -4.90 2.97 18.54
N PHE A 444 -4.52 2.16 17.54
CA PHE A 444 -4.03 2.62 16.25
C PHE A 444 -5.21 2.66 15.29
N LEU A 445 -5.46 3.82 14.71
CA LEU A 445 -6.69 4.07 13.97
C LEU A 445 -6.35 4.70 12.62
N ASP A 446 -6.73 4.03 11.55
CA ASP A 446 -6.62 4.62 10.22
C ASP A 446 -7.44 5.90 10.16
N HIS A 447 -6.83 6.96 9.63
CA HIS A 447 -7.47 8.26 9.49
C HIS A 447 -8.58 8.25 8.42
N MET A 448 -8.39 7.52 7.34
CA MET A 448 -9.31 7.49 6.20
C MET A 448 -9.89 6.08 6.02
N MET A 449 -11.11 5.90 6.45
CA MET A 449 -11.87 4.65 6.28
C MET A 449 -13.26 4.95 5.72
N PRO A 450 -13.85 4.02 4.94
CA PRO A 450 -15.24 4.16 4.48
C PRO A 450 -16.25 4.18 5.64
N GLY A 451 -17.30 4.94 5.50
CA GLY A 451 -18.38 5.05 6.49
C GLY A 451 -18.01 5.95 7.66
N PHE A 452 -17.56 5.38 8.78
CA PHE A 452 -16.96 6.15 9.87
C PHE A 452 -15.47 6.33 9.62
N ASP A 453 -15.07 7.56 9.30
CA ASP A 453 -13.65 7.91 9.22
C ASP A 453 -12.97 7.84 10.59
N GLY A 454 -11.64 7.99 10.60
CA GLY A 454 -10.87 7.93 11.84
C GLY A 454 -11.26 8.99 12.86
N VAL A 455 -11.65 10.19 12.41
CA VAL A 455 -12.03 11.30 13.30
C VAL A 455 -13.38 11.02 13.98
N GLU A 456 -14.37 10.59 13.22
CA GLU A 456 -15.70 10.23 13.77
C GLU A 456 -15.58 9.01 14.71
N THR A 457 -14.78 8.03 14.31
CA THR A 457 -14.50 6.85 15.15
C THR A 457 -13.84 7.26 16.47
N LEU A 458 -12.82 8.14 16.42
CA LEU A 458 -12.16 8.66 17.61
C LEU A 458 -13.13 9.35 18.56
N LYS A 459 -13.99 10.25 18.05
CA LYS A 459 -14.99 10.96 18.87
C LYS A 459 -15.88 9.96 19.61
N ARG A 460 -16.37 8.95 18.92
CA ARG A 460 -17.23 7.92 19.52
C ARG A 460 -16.50 7.06 20.55
N ILE A 461 -15.25 6.66 20.27
CA ILE A 461 -14.43 5.91 21.23
C ILE A 461 -14.20 6.73 22.51
N ARG A 462 -13.99 8.06 22.40
CA ARG A 462 -13.80 8.94 23.57
C ARG A 462 -15.02 8.99 24.50
N GLU A 463 -16.22 8.74 23.96
CA GLU A 463 -17.49 8.78 24.72
C GLU A 463 -17.85 7.45 25.40
N ILE A 464 -17.16 6.37 25.05
CA ILE A 464 -17.44 5.01 25.56
C ILE A 464 -17.14 4.89 27.06
N ASN A 465 -17.95 4.14 27.77
CA ASN A 465 -17.75 3.71 29.14
C ASN A 465 -17.41 4.87 30.11
N ASN A 466 -18.22 5.94 30.07
CA ASN A 466 -18.03 7.13 30.88
C ASN A 466 -16.65 7.80 30.69
N GLY A 467 -16.11 7.76 29.48
CA GLY A 467 -14.84 8.40 29.13
C GLY A 467 -13.59 7.59 29.46
N MET A 468 -13.70 6.27 29.56
CA MET A 468 -12.54 5.36 29.80
C MET A 468 -11.39 5.59 28.81
N TYR A 469 -11.70 5.98 27.57
CA TYR A 469 -10.72 6.26 26.54
C TYR A 469 -10.33 7.73 26.42
N GLN A 470 -10.80 8.65 27.27
CA GLN A 470 -10.47 10.08 27.18
C GLN A 470 -8.97 10.35 27.28
N GLU A 471 -8.29 9.64 28.18
CA GLU A 471 -6.84 9.79 28.38
C GLU A 471 -6.00 8.67 27.70
N ARG A 472 -6.66 7.65 27.13
CA ARG A 472 -5.94 6.57 26.44
C ARG A 472 -5.37 7.08 25.12
N PRO A 473 -4.11 6.73 24.79
CA PRO A 473 -3.53 7.12 23.51
C PRO A 473 -4.30 6.55 22.32
N VAL A 474 -4.71 7.42 21.41
CA VAL A 474 -5.21 7.04 20.09
C VAL A 474 -4.28 7.64 19.05
N ILE A 475 -3.68 6.79 18.24
CA ILE A 475 -2.64 7.11 17.28
C ILE A 475 -3.24 7.04 15.89
N ALA A 476 -3.18 8.14 15.13
CA ALA A 476 -3.60 8.12 13.74
C ALA A 476 -2.59 7.36 12.87
N LEU A 477 -3.06 6.43 12.04
CA LEU A 477 -2.32 5.91 10.91
C LEU A 477 -2.68 6.71 9.68
N THR A 478 -1.70 7.24 8.95
CA THR A 478 -1.98 8.12 7.81
C THR A 478 -1.01 7.89 6.67
N ALA A 479 -1.51 7.95 5.44
CA ALA A 479 -0.67 7.97 4.24
C ALA A 479 -0.08 9.35 3.95
N ASN A 480 -0.50 10.40 4.65
CA ASN A 480 -0.11 11.76 4.38
C ASN A 480 0.65 12.39 5.56
N THR A 481 1.83 12.94 5.30
CA THR A 481 2.65 13.70 6.25
C THR A 481 2.89 15.12 5.77
N ILE A 482 1.80 15.86 5.51
CA ILE A 482 1.88 17.28 5.14
C ILE A 482 2.49 18.06 6.30
N SER A 483 3.23 19.13 5.97
CA SER A 483 3.65 20.14 6.94
C SER A 483 2.43 20.63 7.73
N GLY A 484 2.47 20.49 9.07
CA GLY A 484 1.32 20.80 9.94
C GLY A 484 0.43 19.59 10.29
N ALA A 485 0.68 18.40 9.73
CA ALA A 485 -0.09 17.19 10.06
C ALA A 485 -0.17 16.91 11.57
N ARG A 486 0.91 17.19 12.30
CA ARG A 486 0.93 17.03 13.77
C ARG A 486 -0.08 17.93 14.47
N GLU A 487 -0.18 19.19 14.07
CA GLU A 487 -1.15 20.14 14.65
C GLU A 487 -2.57 19.76 14.23
N MET A 488 -2.77 19.37 12.98
CA MET A 488 -4.05 18.91 12.47
C MET A 488 -4.57 17.71 13.27
N PHE A 489 -3.81 16.62 13.38
CA PHE A 489 -4.23 15.45 14.13
C PHE A 489 -4.44 15.70 15.62
N ARG A 490 -3.63 16.60 16.22
CA ARG A 490 -3.82 17.01 17.61
C ARG A 490 -5.12 17.79 17.78
N ASN A 491 -5.46 18.69 16.86
CA ASN A 491 -6.71 19.45 16.88
C ASN A 491 -7.94 18.54 16.68
N GLU A 492 -7.78 17.45 15.92
CA GLU A 492 -8.80 16.42 15.76
C GLU A 492 -8.95 15.49 16.98
N GLY A 493 -8.01 15.57 17.94
CA GLY A 493 -8.06 14.81 19.20
C GLY A 493 -7.20 13.55 19.25
N PHE A 494 -6.39 13.29 18.22
CA PHE A 494 -5.39 12.19 18.25
C PHE A 494 -4.22 12.55 19.18
N THR A 495 -3.66 11.54 19.82
CA THR A 495 -2.51 11.71 20.71
C THR A 495 -1.21 11.91 19.93
N GLU A 496 -1.04 11.12 18.89
CA GLU A 496 0.08 11.15 17.92
C GLU A 496 -0.37 10.60 16.58
N PHE A 497 0.53 10.62 15.60
CA PHE A 497 0.31 9.97 14.31
C PHE A 497 1.54 9.18 13.85
N ILE A 498 1.32 8.18 13.01
CA ILE A 498 2.35 7.37 12.35
C ILE A 498 2.04 7.33 10.85
N PRO A 499 3.00 7.72 10.00
CA PRO A 499 2.86 7.56 8.56
C PRO A 499 2.83 6.08 8.17
N LYS A 500 2.03 5.74 7.18
CA LYS A 500 2.06 4.45 6.51
C LYS A 500 3.12 4.50 5.38
N PRO A 501 3.93 3.43 5.18
CA PRO A 501 3.97 2.20 5.97
C PRO A 501 4.57 2.42 7.36
N ILE A 502 4.14 1.61 8.34
CA ILE A 502 4.60 1.72 9.73
C ILE A 502 6.09 1.39 9.81
N GLU A 503 6.93 2.40 9.96
CA GLU A 503 8.37 2.25 10.16
C GLU A 503 8.71 2.01 11.62
N ARG A 504 9.61 1.06 11.88
CA ARG A 504 10.00 0.68 13.25
C ARG A 504 10.53 1.86 14.06
N ALA A 505 11.35 2.71 13.48
CA ALA A 505 11.95 3.87 14.17
C ALA A 505 10.87 4.87 14.64
N VAL A 506 9.86 5.12 13.80
CA VAL A 506 8.74 6.01 14.12
C VAL A 506 7.86 5.39 15.19
N LEU A 507 7.52 4.09 15.03
CA LEU A 507 6.74 3.34 16.00
C LEU A 507 7.41 3.33 17.38
N GLU A 508 8.71 3.02 17.46
CA GLU A 508 9.46 3.01 18.72
C GLU A 508 9.41 4.35 19.44
N ARG A 509 9.58 5.44 18.69
CA ARG A 509 9.49 6.80 19.25
C ARG A 509 8.10 7.06 19.84
N VAL A 510 7.04 6.69 19.10
CA VAL A 510 5.66 6.88 19.55
C VAL A 510 5.37 6.02 20.77
N LEU A 511 5.73 4.74 20.76
CA LEU A 511 5.54 3.84 21.91
C LEU A 511 6.26 4.35 23.17
N ARG A 512 7.51 4.82 23.04
CA ARG A 512 8.27 5.41 24.16
C ARG A 512 7.63 6.69 24.71
N LYS A 513 6.92 7.44 23.86
CA LYS A 513 6.27 8.69 24.24
C LYS A 513 4.93 8.47 24.91
N VAL A 514 4.14 7.51 24.42
CA VAL A 514 2.74 7.32 24.86
C VAL A 514 2.58 6.27 25.95
N LEU A 515 3.50 5.30 26.04
CA LEU A 515 3.44 4.26 27.07
C LEU A 515 4.12 4.70 28.36
N PRO A 516 3.52 4.43 29.53
CA PRO A 516 4.18 4.55 30.81
C PRO A 516 5.47 3.71 30.86
N LYS A 517 6.51 4.23 31.54
CA LYS A 517 7.83 3.58 31.63
C LYS A 517 7.78 2.14 32.17
N GLN A 518 6.80 1.83 32.99
CA GLN A 518 6.62 0.49 33.56
C GLN A 518 6.33 -0.62 32.53
N TYR A 519 5.79 -0.26 31.37
CA TYR A 519 5.54 -1.19 30.27
C TYR A 519 6.75 -1.39 29.36
N LEU A 520 7.75 -0.51 29.44
CA LEU A 520 8.96 -0.55 28.61
C LEU A 520 10.06 -1.33 29.34
N GLN A 521 10.33 -2.56 28.90
CA GLN A 521 11.41 -3.39 29.43
C GLN A 521 12.58 -3.38 28.46
N TYR A 522 13.78 -3.05 28.98
CA TYR A 522 15.00 -2.94 28.19
C TYR A 522 15.82 -4.23 28.28
N GLY A 523 16.19 -4.82 27.16
CA GLY A 523 16.95 -6.05 27.04
C GLY A 523 16.49 -6.88 25.84
N THR A 524 17.18 -8.00 25.56
CA THR A 524 16.71 -9.00 24.60
C THR A 524 15.47 -9.68 25.15
N GLN A 525 14.43 -9.85 24.30
CA GLN A 525 13.28 -10.68 24.64
C GLN A 525 13.79 -12.05 25.17
N PRO A 526 13.31 -12.56 26.31
CA PRO A 526 13.55 -13.95 26.65
C PRO A 526 13.03 -14.81 25.48
N ALA A 527 13.88 -15.71 24.98
CA ALA A 527 13.46 -16.67 23.97
C ALA A 527 12.12 -17.26 24.41
N LYS A 528 11.13 -17.30 23.50
CA LYS A 528 9.89 -18.04 23.77
C LYS A 528 10.34 -19.42 24.20
N THR A 529 10.19 -19.74 25.47
CA THR A 529 10.27 -21.12 25.95
C THR A 529 9.22 -21.88 25.17
N GLU A 530 9.70 -22.91 24.45
CA GLU A 530 8.94 -23.86 23.64
C GLU A 530 7.70 -24.39 24.34
#